data_8b7d15d9a8bf0103a1676340df6857ef
#
_entry.id   8b7d15d9a8bf0103a1676340df6857ef
#
_cell.length_a   1.000
_cell.length_b   1.000
_cell.length_c   1.000
_cell.angle_alpha   90.00
_cell.angle_beta   90.00
_cell.angle_gamma   90.00
#
_symmetry.space_group_name_H-M   'P 1'
#
loop_
_entity.id
_entity.type
_entity.pdbx_description
1 polymer ?
#
loop_
_entity_poly.entity_id
_entity_poly.type
_entity_poly.pdbx_seq_one_letter_code
_entity_poly.pdbx_strand_id
1 'polypeptide(L)'
;FLIFLFFLILSATYWVMSVLSDPMEREIIVPVKIVDVPKNVIIFSDEEMQIRVMVRDKGYTVATYLYADKIKPVNVSFAAYAKSNDRCVVSPSELQKLIAKQLFASTKIISVKPEKLELQYNYGKNKRVPVKLIGSIRPADSYYLASMRFTPDSVTVYSSSSVLDSIAAVYTERQDIRDVKDTLIQEVQLKAIANAKIVPDEAKLTIYPDI
;
A
#
# COMPACT_ATOMS: atom_id res chain seq x y z
N PHE A 1 -19.51 45.47 -25.02
CA PHE A 1 -19.47 44.01 -24.84
C PHE A 1 -18.39 43.59 -23.82
N LEU A 2 -17.14 44.04 -23.93
CA LEU A 2 -16.04 43.72 -23.02
C LEU A 2 -16.30 44.12 -21.57
N ILE A 3 -16.85 45.34 -21.35
CA ILE A 3 -17.18 45.85 -20.01
C ILE A 3 -18.25 44.96 -19.35
N PHE A 4 -19.29 44.60 -20.10
CA PHE A 4 -20.33 43.70 -19.62
C PHE A 4 -19.75 42.32 -19.25
N LEU A 5 -18.90 41.76 -20.11
CA LEU A 5 -18.24 40.47 -19.86
C LEU A 5 -17.35 40.50 -18.61
N PHE A 6 -16.63 41.62 -18.41
CA PHE A 6 -15.81 41.83 -17.20
C PHE A 6 -16.64 41.78 -15.92
N PHE A 7 -17.75 42.55 -15.87
CA PHE A 7 -18.62 42.55 -14.70
C PHE A 7 -19.36 41.23 -14.49
N LEU A 8 -19.70 40.53 -15.58
CA LEU A 8 -20.27 39.17 -15.50
C LEU A 8 -19.30 38.19 -14.85
N ILE A 9 -18.03 38.17 -15.29
CA ILE A 9 -16.99 37.34 -14.72
C ILE A 9 -16.75 37.70 -13.26
N LEU A 10 -16.65 38.96 -12.93
CA LEU A 10 -16.45 39.44 -11.57
C LEU A 10 -17.58 39.00 -10.63
N SER A 11 -18.83 39.14 -11.06
CA SER A 11 -20.03 38.72 -10.32
C SER A 11 -20.06 37.22 -10.16
N ALA A 12 -19.76 36.42 -11.19
CA ALA A 12 -19.69 34.99 -11.15
C ALA A 12 -18.60 34.51 -10.18
N THR A 13 -17.42 35.13 -10.21
CA THR A 13 -16.31 34.82 -9.32
C THR A 13 -16.67 35.06 -7.85
N TYR A 14 -17.29 36.25 -7.59
CA TYR A 14 -17.77 36.57 -6.24
C TYR A 14 -18.82 35.58 -5.74
N TRP A 15 -19.77 35.22 -6.61
CA TRP A 15 -20.80 34.22 -6.27
C TRP A 15 -20.21 32.85 -5.94
N VAL A 16 -19.29 32.35 -6.78
CA VAL A 16 -18.58 31.08 -6.53
C VAL A 16 -17.82 31.13 -5.22
N MET A 17 -17.09 32.23 -4.96
CA MET A 17 -16.32 32.39 -3.73
C MET A 17 -17.23 32.43 -2.49
N SER A 18 -18.40 33.05 -2.60
CA SER A 18 -19.41 33.11 -1.55
C SER A 18 -19.94 31.69 -1.23
N VAL A 19 -20.35 30.95 -2.25
CA VAL A 19 -20.87 29.58 -2.08
C VAL A 19 -19.81 28.63 -1.51
N LEU A 20 -18.55 28.73 -1.97
CA LEU A 20 -17.46 27.93 -1.45
C LEU A 20 -17.04 28.31 -0.01
N SER A 21 -17.45 29.46 0.47
CA SER A 21 -17.17 29.89 1.86
C SER A 21 -18.14 29.31 2.88
N ASP A 22 -19.27 28.78 2.43
CA ASP A 22 -20.25 28.15 3.30
C ASP A 22 -19.72 26.82 3.85
N PRO A 23 -20.01 26.50 5.11
CA PRO A 23 -19.61 25.23 5.72
C PRO A 23 -20.37 24.07 5.08
N MET A 24 -19.62 23.08 4.61
CA MET A 24 -20.13 21.88 3.97
C MET A 24 -19.73 20.63 4.76
N GLU A 25 -20.60 19.64 4.76
CA GLU A 25 -20.31 18.31 5.29
C GLU A 25 -20.10 17.34 4.14
N ARG A 26 -19.01 16.60 4.19
CA ARG A 26 -18.69 15.59 3.16
C ARG A 26 -17.96 14.40 3.78
N GLU A 27 -18.21 13.24 3.21
CA GLU A 27 -17.48 12.02 3.51
C GLU A 27 -16.20 11.99 2.67
N ILE A 28 -15.07 11.79 3.33
CA ILE A 28 -13.76 11.61 2.70
C ILE A 28 -13.22 10.22 3.07
N ILE A 29 -12.43 9.65 2.18
CA ILE A 29 -11.79 8.36 2.39
C ILE A 29 -10.34 8.61 2.76
N VAL A 30 -9.94 8.14 3.94
CA VAL A 30 -8.58 8.27 4.46
C VAL A 30 -7.93 6.89 4.46
N PRO A 31 -6.89 6.66 3.66
CA PRO A 31 -6.16 5.40 3.68
C PRO A 31 -5.38 5.24 4.98
N VAL A 32 -5.28 4.01 5.48
CA VAL A 32 -4.52 3.66 6.69
C VAL A 32 -3.38 2.75 6.31
N LYS A 33 -2.18 3.06 6.79
CA LYS A 33 -1.00 2.23 6.62
C LYS A 33 -0.47 1.82 7.99
N ILE A 34 -0.31 0.51 8.20
CA ILE A 34 0.34 0.00 9.39
C ILE A 34 1.85 0.03 9.17
N VAL A 35 2.55 0.64 10.11
CA VAL A 35 4.02 0.77 10.09
C VAL A 35 4.64 0.02 11.28
N ASP A 36 5.94 -0.21 11.23
CA ASP A 36 6.71 -0.88 12.28
C ASP A 36 6.22 -2.31 12.58
N VAL A 37 5.76 -3.03 11.56
CA VAL A 37 5.34 -4.43 11.70
C VAL A 37 6.58 -5.33 11.75
N PRO A 38 6.76 -6.13 12.82
CA PRO A 38 7.86 -7.09 12.89
C PRO A 38 7.81 -8.10 11.74
N LYS A 39 8.98 -8.63 11.36
CA LYS A 39 9.10 -9.57 10.23
C LYS A 39 8.29 -10.86 10.42
N ASN A 40 8.15 -11.30 11.66
CA ASN A 40 7.45 -12.53 12.06
C ASN A 40 5.96 -12.32 12.33
N VAL A 41 5.41 -11.14 12.11
CA VAL A 41 3.98 -10.85 12.30
C VAL A 41 3.26 -10.88 10.97
N ILE A 42 2.16 -11.62 10.94
CA ILE A 42 1.22 -11.69 9.82
C ILE A 42 -0.07 -10.99 10.26
N ILE A 43 -0.47 -9.97 9.51
CA ILE A 43 -1.71 -9.25 9.76
C ILE A 43 -2.76 -9.80 8.82
N PHE A 44 -3.87 -10.27 9.39
CA PHE A 44 -5.04 -10.72 8.63
C PHE A 44 -5.96 -9.53 8.42
N SER A 45 -5.69 -8.75 7.39
CA SER A 45 -6.58 -7.69 6.96
C SER A 45 -6.39 -7.41 5.48
N ASP A 46 -7.41 -6.84 4.86
CA ASP A 46 -7.30 -6.36 3.48
C ASP A 46 -6.18 -5.35 3.35
N GLU A 47 -5.37 -5.45 2.32
CA GLU A 47 -4.14 -4.66 2.10
C GLU A 47 -4.42 -3.15 2.05
N GLU A 48 -5.64 -2.74 1.74
CA GLU A 48 -6.06 -1.34 1.70
C GLU A 48 -7.14 -1.04 2.74
N MET A 49 -6.71 -0.82 3.98
CA MET A 49 -7.64 -0.30 4.96
C MET A 49 -8.01 1.15 4.67
N GLN A 50 -9.28 1.38 4.50
CA GLN A 50 -9.85 2.69 4.28
C GLN A 50 -10.80 3.06 5.41
N ILE A 51 -10.63 4.26 5.93
CA ILE A 51 -11.52 4.84 6.94
C ILE A 51 -12.34 5.92 6.26
N ARG A 52 -13.65 5.87 6.46
CA ARG A 52 -14.58 6.91 6.02
C ARG A 52 -14.75 7.92 7.13
N VAL A 53 -14.49 9.16 6.82
CA VAL A 53 -14.52 10.26 7.79
C VAL A 53 -15.50 11.31 7.28
N MET A 54 -16.53 11.60 8.08
CA MET A 54 -17.41 12.73 7.82
C MET A 54 -16.75 13.98 8.39
N VAL A 55 -16.43 14.91 7.53
CA VAL A 55 -15.78 16.17 7.88
C VAL A 55 -16.70 17.35 7.59
N ARG A 56 -16.53 18.42 8.36
CA ARG A 56 -17.19 19.70 8.15
C ARG A 56 -16.15 20.81 8.09
N ASP A 57 -16.11 21.49 6.98
CA ASP A 57 -15.26 22.68 6.75
C ASP A 57 -15.86 23.55 5.66
N LYS A 58 -15.20 24.65 5.34
CA LYS A 58 -15.58 25.50 4.21
C LYS A 58 -15.48 24.73 2.90
N GLY A 59 -16.38 25.03 1.96
CA GLY A 59 -16.47 24.30 0.70
C GLY A 59 -15.16 24.24 -0.09
N TYR A 60 -14.33 25.29 -0.08
CA TYR A 60 -13.02 25.27 -0.76
C TYR A 60 -12.04 24.27 -0.10
N THR A 61 -12.05 24.15 1.24
CA THR A 61 -11.21 23.16 1.95
C THR A 61 -11.68 21.74 1.64
N VAL A 62 -13.00 21.53 1.67
CA VAL A 62 -13.59 20.23 1.33
C VAL A 62 -13.29 19.85 -0.12
N ALA A 63 -13.36 20.81 -1.05
CA ALA A 63 -12.98 20.60 -2.44
C ALA A 63 -11.51 20.15 -2.58
N THR A 64 -10.61 20.70 -1.77
CA THR A 64 -9.21 20.28 -1.75
C THR A 64 -9.07 18.78 -1.39
N TYR A 65 -9.85 18.27 -0.44
CA TYR A 65 -9.82 16.83 -0.11
C TYR A 65 -10.38 15.93 -1.22
N LEU A 66 -11.34 16.41 -1.98
CA LEU A 66 -11.99 15.63 -3.05
C LEU A 66 -11.20 15.62 -4.35
N TYR A 67 -10.50 16.71 -4.65
CA TYR A 67 -9.79 16.91 -5.92
C TYR A 67 -8.27 16.84 -5.81
N ALA A 68 -7.70 17.00 -4.60
CA ALA A 68 -6.28 16.74 -4.38
C ALA A 68 -6.02 15.24 -4.40
N ASP A 69 -5.13 14.83 -5.26
CA ASP A 69 -4.90 13.45 -5.71
C ASP A 69 -4.50 12.44 -4.62
N LYS A 70 -4.38 12.78 -3.37
CA LYS A 70 -4.18 11.81 -2.27
C LYS A 70 -4.15 12.49 -0.90
N ILE A 71 -5.14 12.23 -0.09
CA ILE A 71 -5.00 12.39 1.36
C ILE A 71 -3.86 11.47 1.80
N LYS A 72 -2.86 12.02 2.52
CA LYS A 72 -1.74 11.22 3.02
C LYS A 72 -2.25 10.10 3.93
N PRO A 73 -1.73 8.88 3.81
CA PRO A 73 -2.16 7.78 4.65
C PRO A 73 -1.89 8.06 6.14
N VAL A 74 -2.81 7.65 6.97
CA VAL A 74 -2.64 7.66 8.42
C VAL A 74 -1.73 6.49 8.79
N ASN A 75 -0.55 6.79 9.33
CA ASN A 75 0.38 5.78 9.80
C ASN A 75 0.00 5.33 11.22
N VAL A 76 -0.29 4.05 11.36
CA VAL A 76 -0.58 3.39 12.64
C VAL A 76 0.61 2.50 12.98
N SER A 77 1.34 2.82 14.06
CA SER A 77 2.45 1.99 14.52
C SER A 77 1.93 0.71 15.15
N PHE A 78 2.30 -0.45 14.59
CA PHE A 78 1.95 -1.75 15.14
C PHE A 78 2.42 -1.91 16.59
N ALA A 79 3.66 -1.49 16.89
CA ALA A 79 4.24 -1.63 18.22
C ALA A 79 3.47 -0.87 19.31
N ALA A 80 2.83 0.27 18.96
CA ALA A 80 2.08 1.09 19.90
C ALA A 80 0.70 0.50 20.26
N TYR A 81 0.09 -0.27 19.35
CA TYR A 81 -1.30 -0.71 19.47
C TYR A 81 -1.48 -2.24 19.50
N ALA A 82 -0.41 -3.02 19.34
CA ALA A 82 -0.45 -4.46 19.49
C ALA A 82 -0.69 -4.83 20.96
N LYS A 83 -1.74 -5.63 21.22
CA LYS A 83 -2.06 -6.15 22.54
C LYS A 83 -1.78 -7.65 22.63
N SER A 84 -1.64 -8.17 23.85
CA SER A 84 -1.26 -9.56 24.13
C SER A 84 -2.23 -10.64 23.58
N ASN A 85 -3.38 -10.24 23.02
CA ASN A 85 -4.44 -11.16 22.56
C ASN A 85 -4.52 -11.28 21.04
N ASP A 86 -3.40 -11.24 20.32
CA ASP A 86 -3.33 -11.34 18.86
C ASP A 86 -4.22 -10.30 18.13
N ARG A 87 -4.47 -9.16 18.79
CA ARG A 87 -5.27 -8.06 18.24
C ARG A 87 -4.54 -6.73 18.40
N CYS A 88 -4.48 -5.99 17.32
CA CYS A 88 -4.08 -4.59 17.32
C CYS A 88 -5.37 -3.74 17.35
N VAL A 89 -5.56 -2.96 18.39
CA VAL A 89 -6.79 -2.18 18.59
C VAL A 89 -6.42 -0.72 18.78
N VAL A 90 -6.90 0.12 17.86
CA VAL A 90 -6.82 1.58 17.96
C VAL A 90 -8.15 2.10 18.48
N SER A 91 -8.12 2.80 19.61
CA SER A 91 -9.32 3.38 20.22
C SER A 91 -9.91 4.50 19.34
N PRO A 92 -11.23 4.79 19.46
CA PRO A 92 -11.85 5.87 18.69
C PRO A 92 -11.17 7.23 18.90
N SER A 93 -10.77 7.54 20.12
CA SER A 93 -10.14 8.82 20.46
C SER A 93 -8.73 8.96 19.85
N GLU A 94 -7.97 7.88 19.80
CA GLU A 94 -6.64 7.86 19.18
C GLU A 94 -6.74 7.91 17.66
N LEU A 95 -7.69 7.17 17.09
CA LEU A 95 -7.97 7.17 15.66
C LEU A 95 -8.34 8.60 15.19
N GLN A 96 -9.23 9.27 15.90
CA GLN A 96 -9.57 10.67 15.60
C GLN A 96 -8.36 11.60 15.68
N LYS A 97 -7.50 11.45 16.69
CA LYS A 97 -6.26 12.24 16.79
C LYS A 97 -5.30 12.00 15.64
N LEU A 98 -5.14 10.75 15.22
CA LEU A 98 -4.28 10.40 14.08
C LEU A 98 -4.81 10.98 12.76
N ILE A 99 -6.14 10.90 12.55
CA ILE A 99 -6.80 11.47 11.38
C ILE A 99 -6.68 13.00 11.39
N ALA A 100 -6.94 13.64 12.54
CA ALA A 100 -6.86 15.10 12.68
C ALA A 100 -5.48 15.67 12.30
N LYS A 101 -4.40 14.92 12.53
CA LYS A 101 -3.03 15.33 12.11
C LYS A 101 -2.85 15.39 10.59
N GLN A 102 -3.67 14.70 9.83
CA GLN A 102 -3.62 14.67 8.36
C GLN A 102 -4.56 15.69 7.71
N LEU A 103 -5.49 16.24 8.49
CA LEU A 103 -6.46 17.21 8.04
C LEU A 103 -6.01 18.64 8.36
N PHE A 104 -6.61 19.62 7.69
CA PHE A 104 -6.39 21.03 8.04
C PHE A 104 -6.93 21.34 9.43
N ALA A 105 -6.28 22.27 10.12
CA ALA A 105 -6.64 22.65 11.49
C ALA A 105 -8.07 23.23 11.61
N SER A 106 -8.64 23.75 10.51
CA SER A 106 -10.01 24.25 10.43
C SER A 106 -11.06 23.13 10.34
N THR A 107 -10.64 21.93 9.92
CA THR A 107 -11.57 20.83 9.63
C THR A 107 -12.05 20.16 10.90
N LYS A 108 -13.37 20.08 11.06
CA LYS A 108 -14.01 19.36 12.18
C LYS A 108 -14.40 17.95 11.73
N ILE A 109 -13.97 16.96 12.48
CA ILE A 109 -14.41 15.57 12.31
C ILE A 109 -15.75 15.40 12.99
N ILE A 110 -16.78 14.98 12.24
CA ILE A 110 -18.13 14.73 12.75
C ILE A 110 -18.28 13.27 13.15
N SER A 111 -17.87 12.36 12.28
CA SER A 111 -17.92 10.92 12.55
C SER A 111 -16.81 10.18 11.79
N VAL A 112 -16.44 9.04 12.33
CA VAL A 112 -15.42 8.14 11.74
C VAL A 112 -16.03 6.75 11.65
N LYS A 113 -15.89 6.10 10.51
CA LYS A 113 -16.36 4.72 10.27
C LYS A 113 -15.23 3.87 9.68
N PRO A 114 -14.86 2.74 10.27
CA PRO A 114 -15.33 2.21 11.57
C PRO A 114 -14.90 3.11 12.76
N GLU A 115 -15.66 3.08 13.84
CA GLU A 115 -15.34 3.89 15.04
C GLU A 115 -14.03 3.47 15.69
N LYS A 116 -13.68 2.18 15.63
CA LYS A 116 -12.42 1.60 16.11
C LYS A 116 -11.79 0.79 15.01
N LEU A 117 -10.46 0.76 15.00
CA LEU A 117 -9.70 -0.08 14.10
C LEU A 117 -9.26 -1.33 14.86
N GLU A 118 -9.76 -2.49 14.47
CA GLU A 118 -9.36 -3.78 15.02
C GLU A 118 -8.72 -4.62 13.92
N LEU A 119 -7.50 -5.07 14.19
CA LEU A 119 -6.72 -5.93 13.32
C LEU A 119 -6.39 -7.22 14.05
N GLN A 120 -6.60 -8.32 13.41
CA GLN A 120 -6.10 -9.60 13.89
C GLN A 120 -4.71 -9.83 13.31
N TYR A 121 -3.79 -10.25 14.15
CA TYR A 121 -2.45 -10.64 13.74
C TYR A 121 -2.06 -11.95 14.40
N ASN A 122 -1.10 -12.64 13.82
CA ASN A 122 -0.53 -13.83 14.41
C ASN A 122 0.99 -13.82 14.25
N TYR A 123 1.70 -14.42 15.18
CA TYR A 123 3.11 -14.71 15.06
C TYR A 123 3.27 -15.98 14.21
N GLY A 124 3.64 -15.79 12.95
CA GLY A 124 3.86 -16.91 12.03
C GLY A 124 5.09 -17.72 12.39
N LYS A 125 5.00 -19.04 12.22
CA LYS A 125 6.20 -19.87 12.09
C LYS A 125 6.91 -19.49 10.80
N ASN A 126 8.18 -19.84 10.67
CA ASN A 126 8.95 -19.55 9.48
C ASN A 126 9.49 -20.82 8.82
N LYS A 127 9.64 -20.76 7.51
CA LYS A 127 10.28 -21.79 6.71
C LYS A 127 11.11 -21.13 5.62
N ARG A 128 12.35 -21.57 5.45
CA ARG A 128 13.19 -21.13 4.35
C ARG A 128 12.93 -21.98 3.13
N VAL A 129 12.63 -21.34 2.00
CA VAL A 129 12.28 -22.02 0.74
C VAL A 129 13.03 -21.39 -0.42
N PRO A 130 13.38 -22.17 -1.47
CA PRO A 130 14.08 -21.66 -2.64
C PRO A 130 13.17 -20.77 -3.49
N VAL A 131 13.81 -19.81 -4.20
CA VAL A 131 13.15 -18.98 -5.20
C VAL A 131 13.22 -19.70 -6.56
N LYS A 132 12.10 -19.72 -7.30
CA LYS A 132 11.99 -20.28 -8.63
C LYS A 132 11.39 -19.26 -9.62
N LEU A 133 11.88 -19.28 -10.85
CA LEU A 133 11.37 -18.44 -11.92
C LEU A 133 10.03 -18.97 -12.44
N ILE A 134 9.08 -18.06 -12.68
CA ILE A 134 7.93 -18.29 -13.57
C ILE A 134 8.14 -17.44 -14.82
N GLY A 135 8.12 -18.08 -15.97
CA GLY A 135 8.26 -17.41 -17.26
C GLY A 135 9.28 -18.09 -18.15
N SER A 136 9.75 -17.37 -19.15
CA SER A 136 10.73 -17.85 -20.11
C SER A 136 11.90 -16.88 -20.29
N ILE A 137 13.10 -17.44 -20.38
CA ILE A 137 14.29 -16.69 -20.76
C ILE A 137 14.72 -17.23 -22.13
N ARG A 138 14.76 -16.35 -23.12
CA ARG A 138 15.20 -16.67 -24.48
C ARG A 138 16.47 -15.87 -24.82
N PRO A 139 17.62 -16.49 -24.84
CA PRO A 139 18.84 -15.86 -25.38
C PRO A 139 18.64 -15.42 -26.83
N ALA A 140 19.49 -14.53 -27.28
CA ALA A 140 19.53 -14.13 -28.68
C ALA A 140 20.02 -15.28 -29.58
N ASP A 141 19.86 -15.11 -30.89
CA ASP A 141 20.36 -16.08 -31.87
C ASP A 141 21.86 -16.32 -31.68
N SER A 142 22.28 -17.58 -31.72
CA SER A 142 23.64 -18.05 -31.45
C SER A 142 24.08 -18.03 -29.98
N TYR A 143 23.20 -17.70 -29.06
CA TYR A 143 23.46 -17.75 -27.62
C TYR A 143 22.61 -18.84 -26.95
N TYR A 144 23.12 -19.41 -25.86
CA TYR A 144 22.35 -20.30 -25.00
C TYR A 144 22.37 -19.84 -23.54
N LEU A 145 21.43 -20.30 -22.74
CA LEU A 145 21.37 -20.00 -21.30
C LEU A 145 22.36 -20.90 -20.56
N ALA A 146 23.54 -20.39 -20.22
CA ALA A 146 24.54 -21.15 -19.47
C ALA A 146 24.12 -21.36 -18.01
N SER A 147 23.68 -20.31 -17.34
CA SER A 147 23.16 -20.39 -15.96
C SER A 147 22.27 -19.23 -15.60
N MET A 148 21.46 -19.42 -14.55
CA MET A 148 20.72 -18.34 -13.90
C MET A 148 20.85 -18.49 -12.39
N ARG A 149 20.88 -17.35 -11.68
CA ARG A 149 20.99 -17.33 -10.21
C ARG A 149 20.07 -16.28 -9.62
N PHE A 150 19.50 -16.59 -8.47
CA PHE A 150 18.80 -15.63 -7.64
C PHE A 150 19.68 -15.18 -6.48
N THR A 151 19.60 -13.91 -6.13
CA THR A 151 20.22 -13.36 -4.93
C THR A 151 19.16 -12.57 -4.14
N PRO A 152 18.69 -13.08 -2.98
CA PRO A 152 19.01 -14.36 -2.38
C PRO A 152 18.42 -15.57 -3.14
N ASP A 153 19.05 -16.73 -3.07
CA ASP A 153 18.58 -17.99 -3.67
C ASP A 153 17.39 -18.61 -2.96
N SER A 154 17.20 -18.23 -1.70
CA SER A 154 16.12 -18.69 -0.82
C SER A 154 15.62 -17.55 0.06
N VAL A 155 14.34 -17.57 0.35
CA VAL A 155 13.64 -16.56 1.17
C VAL A 155 12.96 -17.21 2.36
N THR A 156 12.69 -16.41 3.39
CA THR A 156 11.97 -16.87 4.58
C THR A 156 10.49 -16.54 4.43
N VAL A 157 9.66 -17.55 4.54
CA VAL A 157 8.20 -17.43 4.52
C VAL A 157 7.66 -17.58 5.93
N TYR A 158 6.85 -16.64 6.38
CA TYR A 158 6.16 -16.64 7.65
C TYR A 158 4.68 -16.95 7.43
N SER A 159 4.16 -17.98 8.08
CA SER A 159 2.75 -18.36 7.97
C SER A 159 2.35 -19.32 9.09
N SER A 160 1.10 -19.82 9.07
CA SER A 160 0.66 -20.93 9.89
C SER A 160 1.36 -22.23 9.46
N SER A 161 1.47 -23.20 10.38
CA SER A 161 2.13 -24.49 10.08
C SER A 161 1.52 -25.18 8.86
N SER A 162 0.19 -25.22 8.77
CA SER A 162 -0.53 -25.87 7.67
C SER A 162 -0.21 -25.25 6.29
N VAL A 163 -0.06 -23.94 6.24
CA VAL A 163 0.31 -23.25 4.99
C VAL A 163 1.78 -23.49 4.66
N LEU A 164 2.69 -23.43 5.65
CA LEU A 164 4.12 -23.66 5.45
C LEU A 164 4.42 -25.08 4.94
N ASP A 165 3.65 -26.08 5.38
CA ASP A 165 3.83 -27.47 4.94
C ASP A 165 3.50 -27.63 3.45
N SER A 166 2.56 -26.84 2.93
CA SER A 166 2.20 -26.84 1.51
C SER A 166 3.17 -26.07 0.62
N ILE A 167 4.01 -25.18 1.17
CA ILE A 167 4.94 -24.36 0.40
C ILE A 167 6.27 -25.09 0.23
N ALA A 168 6.59 -25.49 -1.00
CA ALA A 168 7.87 -26.09 -1.38
C ALA A 168 8.86 -25.08 -1.97
N ALA A 169 8.38 -24.02 -2.62
CA ALA A 169 9.18 -22.97 -3.23
C ALA A 169 8.36 -21.68 -3.34
N VAL A 170 9.05 -20.53 -3.43
CA VAL A 170 8.45 -19.25 -3.77
C VAL A 170 8.75 -18.95 -5.23
N TYR A 171 7.79 -18.44 -5.95
CA TYR A 171 7.90 -18.15 -7.36
C TYR A 171 7.98 -16.65 -7.61
N THR A 172 8.71 -16.25 -8.65
CA THR A 172 8.69 -14.87 -9.12
C THR A 172 7.36 -14.54 -9.77
N GLU A 173 7.03 -13.26 -9.91
CA GLU A 173 6.06 -12.82 -10.90
C GLU A 173 6.55 -13.22 -12.28
N ARG A 174 5.63 -13.35 -13.25
CA ARG A 174 5.97 -13.86 -14.58
C ARG A 174 6.97 -12.94 -15.28
N GLN A 175 8.10 -13.51 -15.67
CA GLN A 175 9.18 -12.85 -16.39
C GLN A 175 9.36 -13.50 -17.77
N ASP A 176 9.15 -12.74 -18.85
CA ASP A 176 9.39 -13.19 -20.22
C ASP A 176 10.51 -12.32 -20.82
N ILE A 177 11.74 -12.74 -20.65
CA ILE A 177 12.96 -12.01 -21.06
C ILE A 177 13.43 -12.58 -22.39
N ARG A 178 13.72 -11.70 -23.37
CA ARG A 178 14.15 -12.08 -24.73
C ARG A 178 15.43 -11.36 -25.12
N ASP A 179 16.10 -11.91 -26.12
CA ASP A 179 17.29 -11.32 -26.77
C ASP A 179 18.47 -11.04 -25.82
N VAL A 180 18.68 -11.94 -24.86
CA VAL A 180 19.78 -11.81 -23.90
C VAL A 180 21.09 -12.20 -24.57
N LYS A 181 22.03 -11.23 -24.68
CA LYS A 181 23.37 -11.38 -25.27
C LYS A 181 24.49 -11.31 -24.24
N ASP A 182 24.27 -10.52 -23.19
CA ASP A 182 25.23 -10.27 -22.13
C ASP A 182 24.63 -10.63 -20.77
N THR A 183 25.47 -10.67 -19.73
CA THR A 183 25.00 -10.88 -18.36
C THR A 183 23.97 -9.83 -17.98
N LEU A 184 22.76 -10.27 -17.70
CA LEU A 184 21.65 -9.41 -17.30
C LEU A 184 21.36 -9.57 -15.81
N ILE A 185 21.27 -8.45 -15.10
CA ILE A 185 20.86 -8.41 -13.69
C ILE A 185 19.56 -7.62 -13.62
N GLN A 186 18.50 -8.26 -13.11
CA GLN A 186 17.17 -7.66 -12.98
C GLN A 186 16.60 -7.93 -11.60
N GLU A 187 16.00 -6.90 -10.99
CA GLU A 187 15.19 -7.06 -9.77
C GLU A 187 13.82 -7.60 -10.16
N VAL A 188 13.41 -8.68 -9.49
CA VAL A 188 12.14 -9.35 -9.74
C VAL A 188 11.35 -9.46 -8.45
N GLN A 189 10.08 -9.13 -8.52
CA GLN A 189 9.15 -9.29 -7.42
C GLN A 189 8.78 -10.76 -7.25
N LEU A 190 8.59 -11.18 -6.01
CA LEU A 190 8.11 -12.50 -5.68
C LEU A 190 6.59 -12.50 -5.62
N LYS A 191 5.99 -13.56 -6.17
CA LYS A 191 4.54 -13.70 -6.18
C LYS A 191 4.02 -13.87 -4.75
N ALA A 192 3.07 -13.00 -4.38
CA ALA A 192 2.42 -13.07 -3.08
C ALA A 192 1.71 -14.41 -2.86
N ILE A 193 1.81 -14.94 -1.64
CA ILE A 193 1.12 -16.16 -1.22
C ILE A 193 0.06 -15.75 -0.20
N ALA A 194 -1.17 -16.20 -0.40
CA ALA A 194 -2.26 -15.91 0.51
C ALA A 194 -1.95 -16.37 1.94
N ASN A 195 -2.20 -15.52 2.93
CA ASN A 195 -1.94 -15.79 4.36
C ASN A 195 -0.47 -16.09 4.70
N ALA A 196 0.47 -15.62 3.87
CA ALA A 196 1.89 -15.77 4.12
C ALA A 196 2.63 -14.46 3.84
N LYS A 197 3.69 -14.21 4.63
CA LYS A 197 4.60 -13.07 4.45
C LYS A 197 5.94 -13.59 4.00
N ILE A 198 6.43 -13.07 2.89
CA ILE A 198 7.73 -13.42 2.30
C ILE A 198 8.73 -12.33 2.65
N VAL A 199 9.93 -12.71 3.09
CA VAL A 199 11.00 -11.75 3.43
C VAL A 199 12.35 -12.28 2.96
N PRO A 200 13.05 -11.55 2.07
CA PRO A 200 12.60 -10.38 1.30
C PRO A 200 11.51 -10.75 0.29
N ASP A 201 10.72 -9.76 -0.16
CA ASP A 201 9.65 -9.90 -1.16
C ASP A 201 10.13 -9.71 -2.59
N GLU A 202 11.41 -9.36 -2.77
CA GLU A 202 12.09 -9.21 -4.04
C GLU A 202 13.40 -9.98 -4.08
N ALA A 203 13.86 -10.35 -5.26
CA ALA A 203 15.14 -10.99 -5.48
C ALA A 203 15.81 -10.45 -6.76
N LYS A 204 17.15 -10.51 -6.82
CA LYS A 204 17.92 -10.19 -8.04
C LYS A 204 18.08 -11.46 -8.85
N LEU A 205 17.58 -11.45 -10.08
CA LEU A 205 17.82 -12.49 -11.06
C LEU A 205 19.04 -12.10 -11.89
N THR A 206 20.06 -12.94 -11.87
CA THR A 206 21.24 -12.81 -12.73
C THR A 206 21.22 -13.91 -13.77
N ILE A 207 21.27 -13.53 -15.03
CA ILE A 207 21.24 -14.43 -16.21
C ILE A 207 22.61 -14.38 -16.87
N TYR A 208 23.19 -15.54 -17.13
CA TYR A 208 24.47 -15.70 -17.80
C TYR A 208 24.24 -16.39 -19.13
N PRO A 209 24.20 -15.68 -20.27
CA PRO A 209 24.23 -16.27 -21.59
C PRO A 209 25.65 -16.69 -21.94
N ASP A 210 25.79 -17.65 -22.84
CA ASP A 210 27.07 -18.08 -23.46
C ASP A 210 26.83 -18.40 -24.94
N ILE A 211 27.91 -18.51 -25.75
CA ILE A 211 27.88 -18.72 -27.21
C ILE A 211 28.03 -20.19 -27.55
#